data_79d962b22253eee0682d9d72bb0bf805
#
_entry.id   79d962b22253eee0682d9d72bb0bf805
#
_cell.length_a   1.000
_cell.length_b   1.000
_cell.length_c   1.000
_cell.angle_alpha   90.00
_cell.angle_beta   90.00
_cell.angle_gamma   90.00
#
_symmetry.space_group_name_H-M   'P 1'
#
loop_
_entity.id
_entity.type
_entity.pdbx_description
1 polymer ?
#
loop_
_entity_poly.entity_id
_entity_poly.type
_entity_poly.pdbx_seq_one_letter_code
_entity_poly.pdbx_strand_id
1 'polypeptide(L)'
;MNHFEKCQSRFENAEQYWTDHYDEIIDFSVIEKLIEVSAILDSQRKAHVFCQRALRDLTGSISSVDGRLGEGTIDAINFAVRSGLAKQLKMTIAHYAANYIQPKISPTEYPTYLKKLFK
;
A
#
# COMPACT_ATOMS: atom_id res chain seq x y z
N MET A 1 5.42 21.57 -8.13
CA MET A 1 5.43 20.14 -7.73
C MET A 1 3.98 19.69 -7.52
N ASN A 2 3.54 18.63 -8.20
CA ASN A 2 2.19 18.11 -8.03
C ASN A 2 2.10 17.26 -6.75
N HIS A 3 0.89 16.84 -6.40
CA HIS A 3 0.66 16.07 -5.17
C HIS A 3 1.53 14.80 -5.12
N PHE A 4 1.59 14.05 -6.23
CA PHE A 4 2.34 12.80 -6.29
C PHE A 4 3.84 13.04 -6.05
N GLU A 5 4.44 14.00 -6.73
CA GLU A 5 5.86 14.31 -6.59
C GLU A 5 6.21 14.73 -5.16
N LYS A 6 5.32 15.52 -4.55
CA LYS A 6 5.49 15.98 -3.17
C LYS A 6 5.47 14.83 -2.19
N CYS A 7 4.53 13.89 -2.35
CA CYS A 7 4.43 12.73 -1.50
C CYS A 7 5.61 11.78 -1.70
N GLN A 8 6.03 11.59 -2.93
CA GLN A 8 7.18 10.75 -3.24
C GLN A 8 8.47 11.30 -2.62
N SER A 9 8.64 12.61 -2.65
CA SER A 9 9.80 13.26 -2.01
C SER A 9 9.83 12.99 -0.50
N ARG A 10 8.68 13.11 0.16
CA ARG A 10 8.58 12.78 1.59
C ARG A 10 8.87 11.32 1.86
N PHE A 11 8.38 10.45 0.98
CA PHE A 11 8.62 9.03 1.09
C PHE A 11 10.10 8.68 0.99
N GLU A 12 10.81 9.27 0.03
CA GLU A 12 12.25 9.05 -0.14
C GLU A 12 13.03 9.41 1.13
N ASN A 13 12.63 10.46 1.83
CA ASN A 13 13.26 10.86 3.08
C ASN A 13 12.99 9.87 4.22
N ALA A 14 11.91 9.12 4.14
CA ALA A 14 11.51 8.13 5.15
C ALA A 14 11.91 6.70 4.77
N GLU A 15 12.43 6.49 3.56
CA GLU A 15 12.68 5.17 2.99
C GLU A 15 13.56 4.30 3.88
N GLN A 16 14.56 4.89 4.50
CA GLN A 16 15.49 4.14 5.34
C GLN A 16 14.82 3.53 6.57
N TYR A 17 13.82 4.20 7.11
CA TYR A 17 13.03 3.66 8.22
C TYR A 17 12.23 2.41 7.80
N TRP A 18 11.75 2.39 6.56
CA TRP A 18 10.90 1.32 6.08
C TRP A 18 11.67 0.10 5.59
N THR A 19 12.87 0.33 5.08
CA THR A 19 13.71 -0.73 4.53
C THR A 19 13.94 -1.86 5.55
N ASP A 20 14.09 -1.51 6.82
CA ASP A 20 14.35 -2.49 7.88
C ASP A 20 13.18 -3.46 8.09
N HIS A 21 11.96 -3.07 7.70
CA HIS A 21 10.78 -3.91 7.85
C HIS A 21 10.34 -4.55 6.53
N TYR A 22 10.50 -3.85 5.42
CA TYR A 22 10.05 -4.32 4.12
C TYR A 22 10.90 -5.45 3.56
N ASP A 23 12.16 -5.56 3.96
CA ASP A 23 13.04 -6.63 3.49
C ASP A 23 12.56 -8.03 3.92
N GLU A 24 11.68 -8.09 4.90
CA GLU A 24 11.09 -9.36 5.36
C GLU A 24 9.92 -9.81 4.46
N ILE A 25 9.43 -8.95 3.58
CA ILE A 25 8.36 -9.28 2.63
C ILE A 25 8.99 -10.01 1.44
N ILE A 26 8.49 -11.22 1.16
CA ILE A 26 9.11 -12.10 0.16
C ILE A 26 8.78 -11.75 -1.30
N ASP A 27 7.85 -10.83 -1.54
CA ASP A 27 7.46 -10.42 -2.89
C ASP A 27 7.76 -8.94 -3.09
N PHE A 28 8.73 -8.64 -3.96
CA PHE A 28 9.17 -7.29 -4.23
C PHE A 28 8.05 -6.41 -4.81
N SER A 29 7.15 -7.00 -5.61
CA SER A 29 6.04 -6.23 -6.21
C SER A 29 5.05 -5.73 -5.17
N VAL A 30 4.89 -6.45 -4.05
CA VAL A 30 4.07 -5.99 -2.93
C VAL A 30 4.74 -4.82 -2.24
N ILE A 31 6.06 -4.89 -2.04
CA ILE A 31 6.83 -3.78 -1.47
C ILE A 31 6.67 -2.54 -2.34
N GLU A 32 6.85 -2.67 -3.66
CA GLU A 32 6.67 -1.56 -4.60
C GLU A 32 5.28 -0.95 -4.51
N LYS A 33 4.25 -1.79 -4.38
CA LYS A 33 2.87 -1.31 -4.28
C LYS A 33 2.67 -0.51 -3.00
N LEU A 34 3.19 -0.96 -1.89
CA LEU A 34 3.10 -0.23 -0.62
C LEU A 34 3.80 1.12 -0.71
N ILE A 35 4.98 1.16 -1.33
CA ILE A 35 5.74 2.39 -1.55
C ILE A 35 4.95 3.37 -2.43
N GLU A 36 4.42 2.89 -3.54
CA GLU A 36 3.65 3.71 -4.48
C GLU A 36 2.40 4.28 -3.83
N VAL A 37 1.64 3.44 -3.12
CA VAL A 37 0.42 3.88 -2.45
C VAL A 37 0.74 4.89 -1.35
N SER A 38 1.80 4.67 -0.59
CA SER A 38 2.24 5.61 0.44
C SER A 38 2.55 6.98 -0.15
N ALA A 39 3.22 7.02 -1.30
CA ALA A 39 3.55 8.27 -1.98
C ALA A 39 2.29 8.97 -2.49
N ILE A 40 1.38 8.22 -3.11
CA ILE A 40 0.14 8.77 -3.64
C ILE A 40 -0.75 9.35 -2.54
N LEU A 41 -0.84 8.66 -1.41
CA LEU A 41 -1.70 9.07 -0.29
C LEU A 41 -1.02 10.06 0.66
N ASP A 42 0.28 10.28 0.50
CA ASP A 42 1.09 11.06 1.45
C ASP A 42 0.94 10.52 2.87
N SER A 43 0.88 9.19 3.01
CA SER A 43 0.70 8.55 4.30
C SER A 43 1.11 7.08 4.25
N GLN A 44 2.16 6.75 5.00
CA GLN A 44 2.57 5.36 5.24
C GLN A 44 1.48 4.60 5.98
N ARG A 45 0.98 5.24 7.02
CA ARG A 45 -0.03 4.63 7.88
C ARG A 45 -1.25 4.21 7.08
N LYS A 46 -1.73 5.08 6.18
CA LYS A 46 -2.88 4.75 5.35
C LYS A 46 -2.60 3.60 4.41
N ALA A 47 -1.41 3.56 3.80
CA ALA A 47 -1.03 2.44 2.95
C ALA A 47 -1.03 1.13 3.75
N HIS A 48 -0.50 1.15 4.96
CA HIS A 48 -0.49 -0.01 5.84
C HIS A 48 -1.90 -0.42 6.30
N VAL A 49 -2.76 0.56 6.60
CA VAL A 49 -4.17 0.30 6.94
C VAL A 49 -4.87 -0.41 5.79
N PHE A 50 -4.66 0.08 4.56
CA PHE A 50 -5.30 -0.53 3.39
C PHE A 50 -4.74 -1.91 3.09
N CYS A 51 -3.44 -2.12 3.33
CA CYS A 51 -2.84 -3.44 3.24
C CYS A 51 -3.46 -4.41 4.25
N GLN A 52 -3.60 -3.98 5.49
CA GLN A 52 -4.19 -4.78 6.56
C GLN A 52 -5.66 -5.11 6.28
N ARG A 53 -6.44 -4.14 5.77
CA ARG A 53 -7.81 -4.39 5.34
C ARG A 53 -7.89 -5.38 4.20
N ALA A 54 -7.00 -5.26 3.23
CA ALA A 54 -6.93 -6.20 2.11
C ALA A 54 -6.61 -7.61 2.58
N LEU A 55 -5.67 -7.75 3.49
CA LEU A 55 -5.32 -9.04 4.08
C LEU A 55 -6.50 -9.66 4.83
N ARG A 56 -7.22 -8.85 5.60
CA ARG A 56 -8.42 -9.31 6.30
C ARG A 56 -9.49 -9.78 5.32
N ASP A 57 -9.71 -9.02 4.24
CA ASP A 57 -10.71 -9.37 3.23
C ASP A 57 -10.34 -10.67 2.50
N LEU A 58 -9.06 -10.88 2.21
CA LEU A 58 -8.61 -12.00 1.40
C LEU A 58 -8.33 -13.27 2.20
N THR A 59 -7.79 -13.13 3.40
CA THR A 59 -7.32 -14.30 4.18
C THR A 59 -7.94 -14.40 5.57
N GLY A 60 -8.50 -13.32 6.09
CA GLY A 60 -9.01 -13.28 7.45
C GLY A 60 -7.92 -13.37 8.52
N SER A 61 -6.64 -13.26 8.14
CA SER A 61 -5.53 -13.52 9.04
C SER A 61 -5.13 -12.31 9.92
N ILE A 62 -5.70 -11.14 9.66
CA ILE A 62 -5.41 -9.92 10.41
C ILE A 62 -6.53 -9.65 11.41
N SER A 63 -6.18 -9.52 12.69
CA SER A 63 -7.13 -9.24 13.76
C SER A 63 -7.27 -7.74 14.05
N SER A 64 -6.25 -6.93 13.77
CA SER A 64 -6.30 -5.49 14.00
C SER A 64 -5.78 -4.72 12.79
N VAL A 65 -6.41 -3.57 12.54
CA VAL A 65 -6.03 -2.66 11.45
C VAL A 65 -5.56 -1.36 12.09
N ASP A 66 -4.28 -1.29 12.42
CA ASP A 66 -3.69 -0.18 13.17
C ASP A 66 -2.70 0.67 12.36
N GLY A 67 -2.40 0.26 11.12
CA GLY A 67 -1.45 0.97 10.26
C GLY A 67 0.01 0.72 10.59
N ARG A 68 0.31 -0.20 11.50
CA ARG A 68 1.68 -0.58 11.84
C ARG A 68 2.11 -1.82 11.09
N LEU A 69 3.26 -1.74 10.42
CA LEU A 69 3.82 -2.88 9.71
C LEU A 69 4.71 -3.68 10.66
N GLY A 70 4.06 -4.42 11.55
CA GLY A 70 4.76 -5.29 12.49
C GLY A 70 4.89 -6.71 11.96
N GLU A 71 5.47 -7.58 12.80
CA GLU A 71 5.72 -8.97 12.46
C GLU A 71 4.44 -9.71 12.02
N GLY A 72 3.33 -9.48 12.70
CA GLY A 72 2.06 -10.12 12.35
C GLY A 72 1.55 -9.73 10.98
N THR A 73 1.69 -8.45 10.61
CA THR A 73 1.29 -7.97 9.28
C THR A 73 2.21 -8.55 8.20
N ILE A 74 3.51 -8.58 8.44
CA ILE A 74 4.48 -9.14 7.50
C ILE A 74 4.22 -10.62 7.29
N ASP A 75 3.97 -11.36 8.35
CA ASP A 75 3.63 -12.79 8.25
C ASP A 75 2.35 -13.00 7.45
N ALA A 76 1.35 -12.15 7.63
CA ALA A 76 0.11 -12.23 6.86
C ALA A 76 0.33 -11.91 5.38
N ILE A 77 1.16 -10.93 5.06
CA ILE A 77 1.53 -10.63 3.67
C ILE A 77 2.20 -11.84 3.04
N ASN A 78 3.19 -12.42 3.71
CA ASN A 78 3.95 -13.56 3.19
C ASN A 78 3.06 -14.80 3.05
N PHE A 79 2.12 -14.99 3.97
CA PHE A 79 1.12 -16.05 3.85
C PHE A 79 0.27 -15.86 2.59
N ALA A 80 -0.21 -14.65 2.34
CA ALA A 80 -1.01 -14.35 1.15
C ALA A 80 -0.19 -14.59 -0.13
N VAL A 81 1.07 -14.17 -0.15
CA VAL A 81 1.97 -14.40 -1.29
C VAL A 81 2.16 -15.88 -1.55
N ARG A 82 2.46 -16.67 -0.51
CA ARG A 82 2.64 -18.13 -0.63
C ARG A 82 1.35 -18.83 -1.07
N SER A 83 0.21 -18.25 -0.76
CA SER A 83 -1.10 -18.78 -1.15
C SER A 83 -1.51 -18.38 -2.58
N GLY A 84 -0.64 -17.69 -3.32
CA GLY A 84 -0.92 -17.27 -4.69
C GLY A 84 -1.81 -16.02 -4.79
N LEU A 85 -1.91 -15.24 -3.72
CA LEU A 85 -2.80 -14.07 -3.65
C LEU A 85 -2.06 -12.73 -3.80
N ALA A 86 -0.80 -12.73 -4.23
CA ALA A 86 -0.02 -11.49 -4.34
C ALA A 86 -0.70 -10.46 -5.25
N LYS A 87 -1.21 -10.90 -6.40
CA LYS A 87 -1.90 -10.01 -7.34
C LYS A 87 -3.17 -9.43 -6.73
N GLN A 88 -3.99 -10.29 -6.13
CA GLN A 88 -5.24 -9.88 -5.49
C GLN A 88 -4.96 -8.91 -4.33
N LEU A 89 -3.92 -9.16 -3.56
CA LEU A 89 -3.51 -8.28 -2.47
C LEU A 89 -3.18 -6.88 -3.01
N LYS A 90 -2.34 -6.80 -4.03
CA LYS A 90 -1.95 -5.52 -4.63
C LYS A 90 -3.17 -4.78 -5.20
N MET A 91 -4.04 -5.48 -5.90
CA MET A 91 -5.24 -4.87 -6.48
C MET A 91 -6.22 -4.39 -5.42
N THR A 92 -6.39 -5.13 -4.36
CA THR A 92 -7.30 -4.74 -3.26
C THR A 92 -6.76 -3.51 -2.54
N ILE A 93 -5.47 -3.44 -2.30
CA ILE A 93 -4.83 -2.23 -1.74
C ILE A 93 -5.08 -1.04 -2.66
N ALA A 94 -4.89 -1.21 -3.97
CA ALA A 94 -5.10 -0.15 -4.95
C ALA A 94 -6.55 0.33 -4.98
N HIS A 95 -7.52 -0.58 -4.84
CA HIS A 95 -8.94 -0.20 -4.76
C HIS A 95 -9.24 0.65 -3.53
N TYR A 96 -8.73 0.28 -2.37
CA TYR A 96 -8.91 1.10 -1.16
C TYR A 96 -8.29 2.48 -1.35
N ALA A 97 -7.10 2.54 -1.94
CA ALA A 97 -6.41 3.81 -2.19
C ALA A 97 -7.18 4.68 -3.18
N ALA A 98 -7.70 4.09 -4.27
CA ALA A 98 -8.48 4.81 -5.27
C ALA A 98 -9.75 5.43 -4.66
N ASN A 99 -10.46 4.65 -3.86
CA ASN A 99 -11.68 5.13 -3.21
C ASN A 99 -11.38 6.26 -2.21
N TYR A 100 -10.25 6.18 -1.54
CA TYR A 100 -9.84 7.21 -0.59
C TYR A 100 -9.46 8.51 -1.29
N ILE A 101 -8.73 8.43 -2.41
CA ILE A 101 -8.19 9.63 -3.07
C ILE A 101 -9.23 10.34 -3.94
N GLN A 102 -10.22 9.62 -4.46
CA GLN A 102 -11.20 10.16 -5.42
C GLN A 102 -11.84 11.48 -4.97
N PRO A 103 -12.38 11.61 -3.74
CA PRO A 103 -13.00 12.85 -3.32
C PRO A 103 -12.03 13.97 -2.98
N LYS A 104 -10.72 13.69 -2.98
CA LYS A 104 -9.68 14.63 -2.55
C LYS A 104 -8.95 15.28 -3.71
N ILE A 105 -9.19 14.83 -4.93
CA ILE A 105 -8.53 15.35 -6.13
C ILE A 105 -9.56 15.72 -7.19
N SER A 106 -9.15 16.52 -8.19
CA SER A 106 -10.06 16.92 -9.25
C SER A 106 -10.41 15.73 -10.14
N PRO A 107 -11.60 15.73 -10.77
CA PRO A 107 -11.97 14.68 -11.72
C PRO A 107 -10.99 14.54 -12.90
N THR A 108 -10.29 15.60 -13.26
CA THR A 108 -9.29 15.57 -14.33
C THR A 108 -8.02 14.82 -13.93
N GLU A 109 -7.65 14.87 -12.66
CA GLU A 109 -6.45 14.20 -12.16
C GLU A 109 -6.68 12.72 -11.83
N TYR A 110 -7.92 12.35 -11.52
CA TYR A 110 -8.25 11.00 -11.04
C TYR A 110 -7.79 9.90 -12.00
N PRO A 111 -8.01 9.99 -13.33
CA PRO A 111 -7.53 8.95 -14.25
C PRO A 111 -6.03 8.73 -14.19
N THR A 112 -5.24 9.78 -13.95
CA THR A 112 -3.79 9.68 -13.82
C THR A 112 -3.41 8.85 -12.59
N TYR A 113 -4.10 9.07 -11.46
CA TYR A 113 -3.87 8.29 -10.24
C TYR A 113 -4.30 6.84 -10.43
N LEU A 114 -5.41 6.58 -11.11
CA LEU A 114 -5.85 5.22 -11.41
C LEU A 114 -4.80 4.45 -12.21
N LYS A 115 -4.20 5.08 -13.21
CA LYS A 115 -3.15 4.45 -14.01
C LYS A 115 -1.95 4.04 -13.16
N LYS A 116 -1.60 4.83 -12.16
CA LYS A 116 -0.49 4.52 -11.26
C LYS A 116 -0.86 3.41 -10.28
N LEU A 117 -2.08 3.44 -9.75
CA LEU A 117 -2.53 2.46 -8.75
C LEU A 117 -2.75 1.06 -9.34
N PHE A 118 -3.24 0.99 -10.58
CA PHE A 118 -3.59 -0.28 -11.22
C PHE A 118 -2.63 -0.68 -12.33
N LYS A 119 -1.44 -0.18 -12.26
CA LYS A 119 -0.36 -0.50 -13.19
C LYS A 119 0.09 -1.95 -13.11
#